data_6ad007685212b02185dd7321c307f6ca
#
_entry.id   6ad007685212b02185dd7321c307f6ca
#
_cell.length_a   1.000
_cell.length_b   1.000
_cell.length_c   1.000
_cell.angle_alpha   90.00
_cell.angle_beta   90.00
_cell.angle_gamma   90.00
#
_symmetry.space_group_name_H-M   'P 1'
#
loop_
_entity.id
_entity.type
_entity.pdbx_description
1 polymer ?
#
loop_
_entity_poly.entity_id
_entity_poly.type
_entity_poly.pdbx_seq_one_letter_code
_entity_poly.pdbx_strand_id
1 'polypeptide(L)'
;MDFYLYPLSIREIISFTKPVKGELMANDLILYGAYPEVYLQNQPDLRRLMLSKITESYLFKDILAFSRIRNSQAIQDLARALAYQIGQEMNENELASRIKIDRKTLLSYLEILEQAFVIYRLYPYSQNPRREIGRKYKVYFVDLGIRNCLVGDFNPLNVRSDLGALWENFLASERKKNEHQLRIAPKTYFWRSYNGSEVDWVEVEEKVTSAWEFKYGPNAALSHGGRVFTKNYHVPVELVHPQNFMDKFI
;
A
#
# COMPACT_ATOMS: atom_id res chain seq x y z
N MET A 1 -6.34 -7.10 -24.24
CA MET A 1 -5.47 -7.51 -23.12
C MET A 1 -4.87 -6.23 -22.57
N ASP A 2 -5.21 -5.87 -21.34
CA ASP A 2 -4.72 -4.64 -20.75
C ASP A 2 -3.42 -4.94 -20.02
N PHE A 3 -2.40 -4.10 -20.22
CA PHE A 3 -1.13 -4.18 -19.52
C PHE A 3 -1.05 -3.09 -18.49
N TYR A 4 -0.71 -3.47 -17.27
CA TYR A 4 -0.52 -2.54 -16.16
C TYR A 4 0.98 -2.42 -15.85
N LEU A 5 1.48 -1.19 -15.89
CA LEU A 5 2.89 -0.91 -15.59
C LEU A 5 3.00 -0.32 -14.18
N TYR A 6 3.45 -1.15 -13.25
CA TYR A 6 3.77 -0.74 -11.87
C TYR A 6 5.24 -0.32 -11.75
N PRO A 7 5.61 0.41 -10.70
CA PRO A 7 7.01 0.49 -10.27
C PRO A 7 7.59 -0.90 -10.06
N LEU A 8 8.91 -1.04 -10.15
CA LEU A 8 9.59 -2.35 -10.06
C LEU A 8 9.15 -3.14 -8.82
N SER A 9 8.90 -4.42 -8.99
CA SER A 9 8.72 -5.35 -7.88
C SER A 9 10.08 -5.85 -7.38
N ILE A 10 10.13 -6.35 -6.16
CA ILE A 10 11.34 -7.00 -5.63
C ILE A 10 11.79 -8.16 -6.52
N ARG A 11 10.86 -8.95 -7.06
CA ARG A 11 11.18 -10.06 -7.98
C ARG A 11 11.88 -9.58 -9.24
N GLU A 12 11.41 -8.49 -9.83
CA GLU A 12 12.07 -7.88 -10.99
C GLU A 12 13.45 -7.36 -10.63
N ILE A 13 13.59 -6.65 -9.51
CA ILE A 13 14.87 -6.15 -9.04
C ILE A 13 15.88 -7.29 -8.86
N ILE A 14 15.51 -8.36 -8.18
CA ILE A 14 16.38 -9.53 -7.95
C ILE A 14 16.76 -10.21 -9.26
N SER A 15 15.88 -10.23 -10.25
CA SER A 15 16.17 -10.83 -11.55
C SER A 15 17.27 -10.08 -12.34
N PHE A 16 17.46 -8.79 -12.06
CA PHE A 16 18.42 -7.92 -12.75
C PHE A 16 19.69 -7.62 -11.94
N THR A 17 19.59 -7.66 -10.61
CA THR A 17 20.70 -7.29 -9.72
C THR A 17 21.25 -8.51 -8.97
N LYS A 18 22.52 -8.44 -8.56
CA LYS A 18 23.06 -9.43 -7.61
C LYS A 18 22.30 -9.29 -6.28
N PRO A 19 21.96 -10.40 -5.61
CA PRO A 19 21.17 -10.35 -4.39
C PRO A 19 21.88 -9.52 -3.30
N VAL A 20 21.26 -8.40 -2.95
CA VAL A 20 21.55 -7.63 -1.74
C VAL A 20 20.75 -8.27 -0.60
N LYS A 21 21.22 -8.15 0.65
CA LYS A 21 20.43 -8.62 1.81
C LYS A 21 19.01 -8.02 1.73
N GLY A 22 17.99 -8.87 1.80
CA GLY A 22 16.60 -8.49 1.59
C GLY A 22 16.15 -7.29 2.46
N GLU A 23 16.60 -7.25 3.73
CA GLU A 23 16.29 -6.15 4.65
C GLU A 23 16.86 -4.80 4.18
N LEU A 24 18.10 -4.74 3.68
CA LEU A 24 18.69 -3.50 3.16
C LEU A 24 17.98 -3.01 1.92
N MET A 25 17.59 -3.93 1.05
CA MET A 25 16.80 -3.62 -0.14
C MET A 25 15.39 -3.12 0.25
N ALA A 26 14.73 -3.78 1.20
CA ALA A 26 13.42 -3.34 1.68
C ALA A 26 13.48 -1.93 2.28
N ASN A 27 14.49 -1.63 3.10
CA ASN A 27 14.67 -0.32 3.69
C ASN A 27 14.84 0.79 2.63
N ASP A 28 15.59 0.51 1.59
CA ASP A 28 15.79 1.44 0.47
C ASP A 28 14.49 1.68 -0.32
N LEU A 29 13.75 0.61 -0.63
CA LEU A 29 12.47 0.68 -1.33
C LEU A 29 11.37 1.35 -0.48
N ILE A 30 11.38 1.16 0.84
CA ILE A 30 10.47 1.85 1.76
C ILE A 30 10.74 3.36 1.77
N LEU A 31 12.00 3.79 1.68
CA LEU A 31 12.36 5.22 1.68
C LEU A 31 12.12 5.88 0.33
N TYR A 32 12.56 5.28 -0.76
CA TYR A 32 12.63 5.94 -2.06
C TYR A 32 11.73 5.33 -3.13
N GLY A 33 11.01 4.24 -2.81
CA GLY A 33 10.17 3.56 -3.78
C GLY A 33 10.96 2.78 -4.82
N ALA A 34 10.27 2.37 -5.86
CA ALA A 34 10.76 1.46 -6.89
C ALA A 34 10.55 1.97 -8.32
N TYR A 35 10.37 3.28 -8.53
CA TYR A 35 10.43 3.84 -9.88
C TYR A 35 11.82 3.61 -10.48
N PRO A 36 11.95 3.08 -11.71
CA PRO A 36 13.22 2.63 -12.27
C PRO A 36 14.32 3.71 -12.23
N GLU A 37 14.01 4.94 -12.62
CA GLU A 37 14.97 6.05 -12.63
C GLU A 37 15.42 6.45 -11.21
N VAL A 38 14.53 6.34 -10.21
CA VAL A 38 14.84 6.61 -8.81
C VAL A 38 15.68 5.48 -8.22
N TYR A 39 15.31 4.23 -8.51
CA TYR A 39 16.02 3.05 -8.02
C TYR A 39 17.47 2.99 -8.53
N LEU A 40 17.71 3.33 -9.80
CA LEU A 40 19.04 3.32 -10.41
C LEU A 40 19.93 4.49 -9.97
N GLN A 41 19.37 5.51 -9.30
CA GLN A 41 20.15 6.65 -8.80
C GLN A 41 20.74 6.35 -7.42
N ASN A 42 22.06 6.56 -7.26
CA ASN A 42 22.77 6.28 -6.01
C ASN A 42 22.80 7.45 -5.01
N GLN A 43 22.55 8.69 -5.49
CA GLN A 43 22.62 9.88 -4.64
C GLN A 43 21.26 10.20 -4.01
N PRO A 44 21.12 10.20 -2.66
CA PRO A 44 19.84 10.39 -1.98
C PRO A 44 19.13 11.71 -2.36
N ASP A 45 19.88 12.80 -2.51
CA ASP A 45 19.29 14.11 -2.84
C ASP A 45 18.74 14.13 -4.28
N LEU A 46 19.41 13.47 -5.22
CA LEU A 46 18.90 13.34 -6.59
C LEU A 46 17.68 12.44 -6.64
N ARG A 47 17.63 11.36 -5.84
CA ARG A 47 16.43 10.52 -5.70
C ARG A 47 15.22 11.33 -5.23
N ARG A 48 15.40 12.16 -4.19
CA ARG A 48 14.34 13.06 -3.69
C ARG A 48 13.87 14.06 -4.75
N LEU A 49 14.82 14.63 -5.49
CA LEU A 49 14.51 15.57 -6.58
C LEU A 49 13.72 14.86 -7.70
N MET A 50 14.11 13.64 -8.07
CA MET A 50 13.39 12.83 -9.07
C MET A 50 11.98 12.51 -8.60
N LEU A 51 11.81 12.07 -7.34
CA LEU A 51 10.49 11.81 -6.76
C LEU A 51 9.61 13.05 -6.74
N SER A 52 10.16 14.23 -6.40
CA SER A 52 9.42 15.51 -6.48
C SER A 52 8.93 15.77 -7.90
N LYS A 53 9.80 15.62 -8.90
CA LYS A 53 9.44 15.79 -10.32
C LYS A 53 8.39 14.80 -10.79
N ILE A 54 8.51 13.51 -10.42
CA ILE A 54 7.50 12.49 -10.74
C ILE A 54 6.17 12.87 -10.10
N THR A 55 6.17 13.24 -8.82
CA THR A 55 4.97 13.63 -8.08
C THR A 55 4.30 14.85 -8.70
N GLU A 56 5.06 15.89 -9.02
CA GLU A 56 4.54 17.13 -9.62
C GLU A 56 4.05 16.91 -11.06
N SER A 57 4.82 16.21 -11.90
CA SER A 57 4.47 16.01 -13.29
C SER A 57 3.35 14.99 -13.45
N TYR A 58 3.48 13.82 -12.81
CA TYR A 58 2.56 12.70 -13.00
C TYR A 58 1.27 12.86 -12.19
N LEU A 59 1.40 13.11 -10.86
CA LEU A 59 0.22 13.24 -10.00
C LEU A 59 -0.57 14.52 -10.27
N PHE A 60 0.09 15.62 -10.52
CA PHE A 60 -0.60 16.90 -10.54
C PHE A 60 -0.84 17.42 -11.95
N LYS A 61 0.05 17.21 -12.89
CA LYS A 61 -0.11 17.72 -14.24
C LYS A 61 -0.90 16.79 -15.14
N ASP A 62 -0.51 15.52 -15.20
CA ASP A 62 -1.12 14.56 -16.12
C ASP A 62 -2.51 14.11 -15.66
N ILE A 63 -2.66 13.76 -14.38
CA ILE A 63 -3.97 13.39 -13.81
C ILE A 63 -4.98 14.53 -13.94
N LEU A 64 -4.56 15.78 -13.68
CA LEU A 64 -5.42 16.95 -13.83
C LEU A 64 -5.84 17.19 -15.28
N ALA A 65 -4.92 16.99 -16.23
CA ALA A 65 -5.21 17.16 -17.65
C ALA A 65 -6.19 16.12 -18.19
N PHE A 66 -6.04 14.84 -17.80
CA PHE A 66 -6.89 13.75 -18.27
C PHE A 66 -8.29 13.75 -17.65
N SER A 67 -8.43 14.15 -16.40
CA SER A 67 -9.65 13.94 -15.63
C SER A 67 -10.59 15.15 -15.57
N ARG A 68 -10.29 16.26 -16.28
CA ARG A 68 -11.04 17.53 -16.23
C ARG A 68 -11.37 17.98 -14.80
N ILE A 69 -10.42 17.82 -13.89
CA ILE A 69 -10.60 18.13 -12.47
C ILE A 69 -10.76 19.64 -12.29
N ARG A 70 -11.87 20.05 -11.67
CA ARG A 70 -12.16 21.49 -11.43
C ARG A 70 -11.35 22.09 -10.28
N ASN A 71 -10.97 21.26 -9.29
CA ASN A 71 -10.22 21.71 -8.11
C ASN A 71 -8.93 20.87 -7.94
N SER A 72 -7.87 21.37 -8.56
CA SER A 72 -6.54 20.73 -8.50
C SER A 72 -5.95 20.70 -7.10
N GLN A 73 -6.24 21.70 -6.27
CA GLN A 73 -5.75 21.75 -4.90
C GLN A 73 -6.37 20.64 -4.04
N ALA A 74 -7.68 20.36 -4.21
CA ALA A 74 -8.37 19.37 -3.39
C ALA A 74 -7.87 17.93 -3.64
N ILE A 75 -7.49 17.56 -4.88
CA ILE A 75 -6.90 16.23 -5.13
C ILE A 75 -5.48 16.13 -4.57
N GLN A 76 -4.72 17.23 -4.55
CA GLN A 76 -3.42 17.26 -3.90
C GLN A 76 -3.53 17.12 -2.38
N ASP A 77 -4.49 17.85 -1.78
CA ASP A 77 -4.77 17.78 -0.35
C ASP A 77 -5.28 16.38 0.04
N LEU A 78 -6.10 15.75 -0.84
CA LEU A 78 -6.51 14.36 -0.68
C LEU A 78 -5.30 13.42 -0.68
N ALA A 79 -4.45 13.49 -1.69
CA ALA A 79 -3.27 12.63 -1.78
C ALA A 79 -2.35 12.77 -0.55
N ARG A 80 -2.13 14.00 -0.07
CA ARG A 80 -1.38 14.25 1.17
C ARG A 80 -2.07 13.68 2.40
N ALA A 81 -3.38 13.90 2.54
CA ALA A 81 -4.13 13.38 3.67
C ALA A 81 -4.10 11.84 3.72
N LEU A 82 -4.21 11.18 2.56
CA LEU A 82 -4.04 9.72 2.44
C LEU A 82 -2.64 9.27 2.83
N ALA A 83 -1.60 10.02 2.44
CA ALA A 83 -0.22 9.70 2.77
C ALA A 83 0.06 9.72 4.29
N TYR A 84 -0.65 10.55 5.06
CA TYR A 84 -0.55 10.58 6.51
C TYR A 84 -1.31 9.45 7.23
N GLN A 85 -2.28 8.81 6.57
CA GLN A 85 -3.13 7.78 7.19
C GLN A 85 -3.08 6.41 6.47
N ILE A 86 -1.92 6.08 5.85
CA ILE A 86 -1.71 4.78 5.22
C ILE A 86 -1.98 3.63 6.20
N GLY A 87 -2.56 2.55 5.71
CA GLY A 87 -2.87 1.36 6.50
C GLY A 87 -4.01 1.53 7.51
N GLN A 88 -4.62 2.73 7.61
CA GLN A 88 -5.77 2.97 8.48
C GLN A 88 -7.09 2.83 7.72
N GLU A 89 -8.14 2.45 8.44
CA GLU A 89 -9.48 2.45 7.86
C GLU A 89 -9.95 3.85 7.50
N MET A 90 -10.39 4.02 6.26
CA MET A 90 -10.85 5.27 5.71
C MET A 90 -12.21 5.70 6.30
N ASN A 91 -12.29 6.95 6.77
CA ASN A 91 -13.54 7.64 7.05
C ASN A 91 -13.79 8.71 5.98
N GLU A 92 -14.58 8.36 4.96
CA GLU A 92 -14.84 9.23 3.80
C GLU A 92 -15.46 10.58 4.18
N ASN A 93 -16.40 10.60 5.13
CA ASN A 93 -17.07 11.83 5.55
C ASN A 93 -16.13 12.78 6.29
N GLU A 94 -15.32 12.24 7.19
CA GLU A 94 -14.31 13.01 7.92
C GLU A 94 -13.27 13.60 6.97
N LEU A 95 -12.77 12.79 6.03
CA LEU A 95 -11.76 13.22 5.08
C LEU A 95 -12.32 14.27 4.11
N ALA A 96 -13.52 14.07 3.58
CA ALA A 96 -14.21 15.04 2.72
C ALA A 96 -14.39 16.39 3.43
N SER A 97 -14.83 16.37 4.69
CA SER A 97 -14.96 17.57 5.52
C SER A 97 -13.61 18.28 5.73
N ARG A 98 -12.55 17.52 6.03
CA ARG A 98 -11.20 18.07 6.26
C ARG A 98 -10.64 18.82 5.05
N ILE A 99 -10.83 18.27 3.83
CA ILE A 99 -10.36 18.88 2.58
C ILE A 99 -11.42 19.78 1.92
N LYS A 100 -12.56 20.01 2.57
CA LYS A 100 -13.63 20.94 2.15
C LYS A 100 -14.24 20.59 0.80
N ILE A 101 -14.51 19.32 0.55
CA ILE A 101 -15.26 18.83 -0.63
C ILE A 101 -16.44 17.95 -0.18
N ASP A 102 -17.36 17.69 -1.08
CA ASP A 102 -18.42 16.73 -0.83
C ASP A 102 -17.92 15.27 -1.00
N ARG A 103 -18.64 14.32 -0.38
CA ARG A 103 -18.27 12.90 -0.41
C ARG A 103 -18.25 12.33 -1.83
N LYS A 104 -19.13 12.78 -2.73
CA LYS A 104 -19.17 12.29 -4.11
C LYS A 104 -17.91 12.70 -4.87
N THR A 105 -17.48 13.95 -4.70
CA THR A 105 -16.23 14.46 -5.25
C THR A 105 -15.02 13.70 -4.68
N LEU A 106 -15.01 13.42 -3.36
CA LEU A 106 -13.96 12.59 -2.73
C LEU A 106 -13.85 11.21 -3.40
N LEU A 107 -14.98 10.51 -3.56
CA LEU A 107 -14.99 9.18 -4.18
C LEU A 107 -14.49 9.22 -5.63
N SER A 108 -14.89 10.22 -6.41
CA SER A 108 -14.38 10.42 -7.76
C SER A 108 -12.86 10.65 -7.79
N TYR A 109 -12.33 11.42 -6.85
CA TYR A 109 -10.89 11.67 -6.77
C TYR A 109 -10.11 10.42 -6.32
N LEU A 110 -10.68 9.61 -5.43
CA LEU A 110 -10.10 8.31 -5.06
C LEU A 110 -10.02 7.38 -6.28
N GLU A 111 -11.09 7.31 -7.09
CA GLU A 111 -11.11 6.52 -8.32
C GLU A 111 -10.04 7.00 -9.32
N ILE A 112 -9.87 8.30 -9.46
CA ILE A 112 -8.83 8.88 -10.33
C ILE A 112 -7.43 8.49 -9.84
N LEU A 113 -7.16 8.59 -8.53
CA LEU A 113 -5.88 8.20 -7.95
C LEU A 113 -5.61 6.69 -8.09
N GLU A 114 -6.65 5.84 -8.03
CA GLU A 114 -6.53 4.41 -8.29
C GLU A 114 -6.25 4.11 -9.77
N GLN A 115 -6.99 4.73 -10.68
CA GLN A 115 -6.80 4.57 -12.13
C GLN A 115 -5.41 5.03 -12.59
N ALA A 116 -4.85 6.01 -11.87
CA ALA A 116 -3.49 6.50 -12.08
C ALA A 116 -2.41 5.68 -11.35
N PHE A 117 -2.74 4.56 -10.72
CA PHE A 117 -1.81 3.71 -9.96
C PHE A 117 -1.02 4.43 -8.88
N VAL A 118 -1.60 5.46 -8.28
CA VAL A 118 -1.02 6.16 -7.13
C VAL A 118 -1.33 5.43 -5.84
N ILE A 119 -2.58 5.02 -5.71
CA ILE A 119 -3.11 4.29 -4.56
C ILE A 119 -3.91 3.07 -5.02
N TYR A 120 -4.25 2.21 -4.07
CA TYR A 120 -5.31 1.22 -4.22
C TYR A 120 -6.06 1.04 -2.89
N ARG A 121 -7.31 0.58 -2.97
CA ARG A 121 -8.15 0.30 -1.81
C ARG A 121 -8.13 -1.19 -1.50
N LEU A 122 -7.90 -1.53 -0.24
CA LEU A 122 -8.04 -2.89 0.26
C LEU A 122 -9.30 -2.96 1.12
N TYR A 123 -10.20 -3.85 0.76
CA TYR A 123 -11.49 -4.02 1.42
C TYR A 123 -11.43 -5.08 2.53
N PRO A 124 -12.31 -5.01 3.55
CA PRO A 124 -12.34 -6.01 4.59
C PRO A 124 -13.01 -7.29 4.08
N TYR A 125 -12.43 -8.44 4.43
CA TYR A 125 -13.01 -9.75 4.16
C TYR A 125 -14.27 -10.00 5.00
N SER A 126 -15.31 -10.54 4.38
CA SER A 126 -16.50 -11.03 5.05
C SER A 126 -17.06 -12.25 4.31
N GLN A 127 -17.45 -13.28 5.04
CA GLN A 127 -18.18 -14.41 4.44
C GLN A 127 -19.57 -14.03 3.94
N ASN A 128 -20.11 -12.90 4.38
CA ASN A 128 -21.39 -12.39 3.94
C ASN A 128 -21.18 -11.16 3.02
N PRO A 129 -21.32 -11.32 1.69
CA PRO A 129 -21.11 -10.22 0.74
C PRO A 129 -21.99 -8.99 1.01
N ARG A 130 -23.21 -9.18 1.57
CA ARG A 130 -24.07 -8.05 1.94
C ARG A 130 -23.49 -7.18 3.05
N ARG A 131 -22.57 -7.73 3.84
CA ARG A 131 -21.87 -7.01 4.91
C ARG A 131 -20.56 -6.35 4.42
N GLU A 132 -20.12 -6.63 3.22
CA GLU A 132 -18.95 -5.97 2.61
C GLU A 132 -19.31 -4.58 2.09
N ILE A 133 -20.56 -4.39 1.62
CA ILE A 133 -21.04 -3.11 1.09
C ILE A 133 -21.13 -2.08 2.22
N GLY A 134 -20.44 -0.95 2.06
CA GLY A 134 -20.44 0.16 3.02
C GLY A 134 -19.45 0.01 4.19
N ARG A 135 -18.61 -1.05 4.21
CA ARG A 135 -17.51 -1.15 5.18
C ARG A 135 -16.37 -0.20 4.85
N LYS A 136 -15.69 0.25 5.88
CA LYS A 136 -14.48 1.04 5.76
C LYS A 136 -13.38 0.18 5.11
N TYR A 137 -12.64 0.75 4.18
CA TYR A 137 -11.50 0.14 3.51
C TYR A 137 -10.21 0.83 3.96
N LYS A 138 -9.08 0.18 3.75
CA LYS A 138 -7.75 0.78 3.89
C LYS A 138 -7.27 1.32 2.55
N VAL A 139 -6.43 2.34 2.60
CA VAL A 139 -5.77 2.88 1.40
C VAL A 139 -4.26 2.69 1.54
N TYR A 140 -3.66 2.16 0.47
CA TYR A 140 -2.22 1.99 0.34
C TYR A 140 -1.69 2.71 -0.89
N PHE A 141 -0.47 3.19 -0.82
CA PHE A 141 0.25 3.71 -1.97
C PHE A 141 0.90 2.58 -2.75
N VAL A 142 0.85 2.67 -4.07
CA VAL A 142 1.54 1.73 -4.97
C VAL A 142 3.06 1.87 -4.84
N ASP A 143 3.53 3.09 -4.57
CA ASP A 143 4.94 3.39 -4.37
C ASP A 143 5.15 4.26 -3.12
N LEU A 144 6.04 3.81 -2.23
CA LEU A 144 6.32 4.52 -0.98
C LEU A 144 7.22 5.76 -1.16
N GLY A 145 8.01 5.83 -2.23
CA GLY A 145 8.77 7.03 -2.56
C GLY A 145 7.83 8.21 -2.85
N ILE A 146 6.75 7.97 -3.61
CA ILE A 146 5.70 8.97 -3.85
C ILE A 146 5.01 9.35 -2.54
N ARG A 147 4.65 8.35 -1.71
CA ARG A 147 4.04 8.61 -0.39
C ARG A 147 4.94 9.49 0.50
N ASN A 148 6.21 9.16 0.59
CA ASN A 148 7.17 9.91 1.41
C ASN A 148 7.42 11.31 0.85
N CYS A 149 7.42 11.48 -0.47
CA CYS A 149 7.49 12.77 -1.13
C CYS A 149 6.29 13.66 -0.77
N LEU A 150 5.05 13.11 -0.77
CA LEU A 150 3.84 13.85 -0.40
C LEU A 150 3.84 14.32 1.06
N VAL A 151 4.43 13.53 1.96
CA VAL A 151 4.59 13.87 3.39
C VAL A 151 5.80 14.78 3.62
N GLY A 152 6.79 14.74 2.72
CA GLY A 152 8.07 15.45 2.87
C GLY A 152 9.00 14.78 3.89
N ASP A 153 8.87 13.47 4.13
CA ASP A 153 9.65 12.75 5.13
C ASP A 153 10.48 11.61 4.53
N PHE A 154 11.78 11.85 4.42
CA PHE A 154 12.80 10.88 4.01
C PHE A 154 13.81 10.60 5.14
N ASN A 155 13.41 10.79 6.38
CA ASN A 155 14.25 10.44 7.53
C ASN A 155 14.57 8.94 7.56
N PRO A 156 15.73 8.54 8.10
CA PRO A 156 16.07 7.13 8.28
C PRO A 156 14.98 6.37 9.04
N LEU A 157 14.73 5.12 8.64
CA LEU A 157 13.60 4.33 9.15
C LEU A 157 13.64 4.11 10.67
N ASN A 158 14.83 4.06 11.27
CA ASN A 158 15.01 3.85 12.71
C ASN A 158 14.55 5.03 13.59
N VAL A 159 14.30 6.21 13.02
CA VAL A 159 13.78 7.38 13.75
C VAL A 159 12.34 7.71 13.39
N ARG A 160 11.71 6.91 12.52
CA ARG A 160 10.32 7.14 12.06
C ARG A 160 9.29 6.49 12.98
N SER A 161 8.27 7.25 13.32
CA SER A 161 7.14 6.76 14.12
C SER A 161 6.11 5.96 13.31
N ASP A 162 6.10 6.10 11.97
CA ASP A 162 5.16 5.45 11.06
C ASP A 162 5.70 4.17 10.42
N LEU A 163 6.83 3.65 10.91
CA LEU A 163 7.54 2.51 10.32
C LEU A 163 6.66 1.25 10.19
N GLY A 164 5.79 0.98 11.14
CA GLY A 164 4.85 -0.14 11.06
C GLY A 164 3.90 -0.02 9.87
N ALA A 165 3.32 1.18 9.67
CA ALA A 165 2.41 1.45 8.55
C ALA A 165 3.15 1.44 7.20
N LEU A 166 4.40 1.92 7.16
CA LEU A 166 5.26 1.84 5.97
C LEU A 166 5.56 0.38 5.60
N TRP A 167 5.89 -0.44 6.60
CA TRP A 167 6.15 -1.86 6.39
C TRP A 167 4.92 -2.59 5.86
N GLU A 168 3.76 -2.35 6.45
CA GLU A 168 2.48 -2.90 6.00
C GLU A 168 2.19 -2.48 4.55
N ASN A 169 2.30 -1.19 4.23
CA ASN A 169 2.10 -0.70 2.87
C ASN A 169 3.11 -1.29 1.88
N PHE A 170 4.38 -1.41 2.27
CA PHE A 170 5.43 -2.00 1.44
C PHE A 170 5.08 -3.43 1.03
N LEU A 171 4.77 -4.30 1.99
CA LEU A 171 4.40 -5.68 1.72
C LEU A 171 3.12 -5.77 0.87
N ALA A 172 2.08 -5.02 1.25
CA ALA A 172 0.83 -4.99 0.52
C ALA A 172 1.01 -4.52 -0.94
N SER A 173 1.86 -3.51 -1.20
CA SER A 173 2.15 -3.05 -2.56
C SER A 173 2.98 -4.07 -3.36
N GLU A 174 3.95 -4.73 -2.75
CA GLU A 174 4.71 -5.79 -3.42
C GLU A 174 3.82 -6.96 -3.83
N ARG A 175 2.89 -7.37 -2.96
CA ARG A 175 1.94 -8.43 -3.31
C ARG A 175 1.03 -8.01 -4.46
N LYS A 176 0.55 -6.75 -4.42
CA LYS A 176 -0.28 -6.17 -5.48
C LYS A 176 0.43 -6.13 -6.84
N LYS A 177 1.69 -5.75 -6.89
CA LYS A 177 2.51 -5.76 -8.11
C LYS A 177 2.62 -7.18 -8.69
N ASN A 178 2.77 -8.19 -7.84
CA ASN A 178 2.91 -9.58 -8.26
C ASN A 178 1.60 -10.24 -8.71
N GLU A 179 0.42 -9.73 -8.32
CA GLU A 179 -0.89 -10.27 -8.74
C GLU A 179 -1.00 -10.39 -10.28
N HIS A 180 -0.50 -9.40 -11.02
CA HIS A 180 -0.58 -9.40 -12.49
C HIS A 180 0.34 -10.42 -13.18
N GLN A 181 1.30 -10.97 -12.46
CA GLN A 181 2.16 -12.05 -12.96
C GLN A 181 1.50 -13.42 -12.79
N LEU A 182 0.44 -13.51 -12.02
CA LEU A 182 -0.30 -14.74 -11.79
C LEU A 182 -1.35 -14.93 -12.89
N ARG A 183 -1.45 -16.16 -13.41
CA ARG A 183 -2.48 -16.52 -14.41
C ARG A 183 -3.90 -16.34 -13.85
N ILE A 184 -4.08 -16.61 -12.58
CA ILE A 184 -5.31 -16.39 -11.82
C ILE A 184 -4.85 -15.78 -10.48
N ALA A 185 -5.16 -14.50 -10.28
CA ALA A 185 -4.83 -13.83 -9.03
C ALA A 185 -5.94 -14.06 -8.00
N PRO A 186 -5.61 -14.37 -6.74
CA PRO A 186 -6.60 -14.44 -5.66
C PRO A 186 -7.19 -13.06 -5.41
N LYS A 187 -8.42 -13.01 -4.91
CA LYS A 187 -8.98 -11.78 -4.37
C LYS A 187 -8.32 -11.46 -3.04
N THR A 188 -7.96 -10.21 -2.83
CA THR A 188 -7.19 -9.75 -1.67
C THR A 188 -8.00 -8.85 -0.77
N TYR A 189 -7.85 -9.04 0.54
CA TYR A 189 -8.59 -8.36 1.58
C TYR A 189 -7.71 -8.15 2.81
N PHE A 190 -8.14 -7.31 3.75
CA PHE A 190 -7.76 -7.43 5.16
C PHE A 190 -8.93 -8.03 5.96
N TRP A 191 -8.68 -8.50 7.17
CA TRP A 191 -9.76 -8.95 8.03
C TRP A 191 -9.78 -8.19 9.34
N ARG A 192 -10.98 -7.84 9.81
CA ARG A 192 -11.16 -7.18 11.08
C ARG A 192 -12.37 -7.73 11.82
N SER A 193 -12.17 -8.07 13.08
CA SER A 193 -13.25 -8.50 13.98
C SER A 193 -14.05 -7.31 14.49
N TYR A 194 -15.21 -7.58 15.03
CA TYR A 194 -16.02 -6.55 15.71
C TYR A 194 -15.28 -5.88 16.87
N ASN A 195 -14.42 -6.62 17.60
CA ASN A 195 -13.64 -6.14 18.72
C ASN A 195 -12.34 -5.43 18.32
N GLY A 196 -12.14 -5.13 17.04
CA GLY A 196 -10.98 -4.40 16.54
C GLY A 196 -9.72 -5.24 16.30
N SER A 197 -9.77 -6.57 16.50
CA SER A 197 -8.67 -7.48 16.13
C SER A 197 -8.53 -7.56 14.62
N GLU A 198 -7.31 -7.61 14.09
CA GLU A 198 -7.05 -7.48 12.66
C GLU A 198 -6.05 -8.52 12.16
N VAL A 199 -6.17 -8.86 10.86
CA VAL A 199 -5.18 -9.57 10.04
C VAL A 199 -4.94 -8.72 8.80
N ASP A 200 -3.69 -8.42 8.49
CA ASP A 200 -3.33 -7.36 7.56
C ASP A 200 -3.58 -7.74 6.10
N TRP A 201 -3.39 -9.03 5.74
CA TRP A 201 -3.58 -9.50 4.38
C TRP A 201 -4.22 -10.89 4.36
N VAL A 202 -5.26 -11.05 3.56
CA VAL A 202 -6.02 -12.30 3.38
C VAL A 202 -6.23 -12.53 1.89
N GLU A 203 -5.90 -13.71 1.41
CA GLU A 203 -6.15 -14.14 0.05
C GLU A 203 -7.29 -15.12 -0.02
N VAL A 204 -8.15 -14.95 -1.02
CA VAL A 204 -9.37 -15.72 -1.21
C VAL A 204 -9.52 -16.12 -2.68
N GLU A 205 -9.62 -17.40 -2.94
CA GLU A 205 -10.06 -17.95 -4.22
C GLU A 205 -11.55 -18.32 -4.13
N GLU A 206 -11.88 -19.57 -3.93
CA GLU A 206 -13.26 -19.97 -3.58
C GLU A 206 -13.51 -19.82 -2.06
N LYS A 207 -12.47 -20.00 -1.26
CA LYS A 207 -12.42 -19.81 0.19
C LYS A 207 -11.13 -19.10 0.57
N VAL A 208 -10.97 -18.73 1.84
CA VAL A 208 -9.69 -18.22 2.35
C VAL A 208 -8.59 -19.25 2.10
N THR A 209 -7.54 -18.85 1.39
CA THR A 209 -6.39 -19.71 1.07
C THR A 209 -5.19 -19.39 1.94
N SER A 210 -4.96 -18.10 2.24
CA SER A 210 -3.77 -17.65 2.97
C SER A 210 -4.08 -16.39 3.77
N ALA A 211 -3.35 -16.19 4.86
CA ALA A 211 -3.50 -14.99 5.70
C ALA A 211 -2.18 -14.63 6.39
N TRP A 212 -1.89 -13.32 6.49
CA TRP A 212 -0.64 -12.81 7.06
C TRP A 212 -0.85 -11.61 7.96
N GLU A 213 -0.01 -11.54 9.01
CA GLU A 213 0.21 -10.34 9.81
C GLU A 213 1.61 -9.77 9.54
N PHE A 214 1.70 -8.46 9.40
CA PHE A 214 2.91 -7.73 9.09
C PHE A 214 3.45 -7.03 10.33
N LYS A 215 4.66 -7.36 10.75
CA LYS A 215 5.31 -6.76 11.93
C LYS A 215 6.75 -6.40 11.60
N TYR A 216 7.16 -5.19 11.87
CA TYR A 216 8.54 -4.77 11.60
C TYR A 216 9.52 -5.19 12.70
N GLY A 217 9.07 -5.47 13.90
CA GLY A 217 9.93 -5.76 15.05
C GLY A 217 10.53 -7.18 15.05
N PRO A 218 11.77 -7.35 15.56
CA PRO A 218 12.45 -8.66 15.60
C PRO A 218 11.80 -9.67 16.56
N ASN A 219 11.09 -9.21 17.57
CA ASN A 219 10.39 -10.03 18.56
C ASN A 219 8.88 -10.08 18.29
N ALA A 220 8.47 -9.96 17.04
CA ALA A 220 7.09 -9.96 16.67
C ALA A 220 6.42 -11.31 16.97
N ALA A 221 5.27 -11.26 17.59
CA ALA A 221 4.41 -12.42 17.84
C ALA A 221 3.05 -12.22 17.17
N LEU A 222 2.42 -13.35 16.84
CA LEU A 222 1.08 -13.35 16.28
C LEU A 222 0.10 -12.68 17.26
N SER A 223 -0.68 -11.74 16.75
CA SER A 223 -1.64 -10.99 17.53
C SER A 223 -2.79 -11.86 18.07
N HIS A 224 -3.61 -11.30 18.94
CA HIS A 224 -4.88 -11.95 19.30
C HIS A 224 -5.77 -12.12 18.04
N GLY A 225 -5.74 -11.15 17.11
CA GLY A 225 -6.48 -11.20 15.86
C GLY A 225 -6.13 -12.39 14.99
N GLY A 226 -4.85 -12.66 14.79
CA GLY A 226 -4.41 -13.82 14.03
C GLY A 226 -4.86 -15.16 14.62
N ARG A 227 -4.82 -15.29 15.95
CA ARG A 227 -5.35 -16.50 16.62
C ARG A 227 -6.85 -16.67 16.46
N VAL A 228 -7.62 -15.57 16.58
CA VAL A 228 -9.08 -15.58 16.36
C VAL A 228 -9.40 -15.90 14.91
N PHE A 229 -8.68 -15.33 13.96
CA PHE A 229 -8.85 -15.62 12.54
C PHE A 229 -8.61 -17.12 12.24
N THR A 230 -7.47 -17.64 12.69
CA THR A 230 -7.13 -19.07 12.51
C THR A 230 -8.24 -19.99 13.05
N LYS A 231 -8.78 -19.66 14.24
CA LYS A 231 -9.89 -20.42 14.83
C LYS A 231 -11.16 -20.37 13.98
N ASN A 232 -11.49 -19.21 13.41
CA ASN A 232 -12.74 -19.00 12.69
C ASN A 232 -12.72 -19.54 11.26
N TYR A 233 -11.57 -19.48 10.60
CA TYR A 233 -11.44 -19.81 9.17
C TYR A 233 -10.64 -21.08 8.91
N HIS A 234 -10.02 -21.67 9.95
CA HIS A 234 -9.18 -22.87 9.87
C HIS A 234 -7.97 -22.71 8.92
N VAL A 235 -7.52 -21.46 8.72
CA VAL A 235 -6.35 -21.10 7.97
C VAL A 235 -5.34 -20.47 8.94
N PRO A 236 -4.10 -20.97 9.01
CA PRO A 236 -3.08 -20.36 9.86
C PRO A 236 -2.74 -18.96 9.36
N VAL A 237 -2.57 -18.03 10.29
CA VAL A 237 -2.02 -16.70 9.98
C VAL A 237 -0.50 -16.76 10.13
N GLU A 238 0.21 -16.43 9.08
CA GLU A 238 1.66 -16.37 9.09
C GLU A 238 2.15 -14.97 9.47
N LEU A 239 3.23 -14.93 10.23
CA LEU A 239 3.87 -13.68 10.60
C LEU A 239 4.98 -13.33 9.59
N VAL A 240 4.91 -12.11 9.04
CA VAL A 240 5.90 -11.59 8.10
C VAL A 240 6.65 -10.41 8.72
N HIS A 241 7.97 -10.51 8.75
CA HIS A 241 8.89 -9.51 9.31
C HIS A 241 10.16 -9.37 8.43
N PRO A 242 11.02 -8.37 8.63
CA PRO A 242 12.16 -8.09 7.75
C PRO A 242 13.13 -9.27 7.51
N GLN A 243 13.20 -10.25 8.42
CA GLN A 243 14.11 -11.38 8.29
C GLN A 243 13.50 -12.56 7.49
N ASN A 244 12.17 -12.60 7.27
CA ASN A 244 11.52 -13.74 6.60
C ASN A 244 10.62 -13.38 5.42
N PHE A 245 10.42 -12.09 5.13
CA PHE A 245 9.45 -11.66 4.11
C PHE A 245 9.79 -12.16 2.70
N MET A 246 11.08 -12.31 2.39
CA MET A 246 11.52 -12.80 1.09
C MET A 246 11.05 -14.23 0.83
N ASP A 247 11.15 -15.10 1.84
CA ASP A 247 10.83 -16.52 1.71
C ASP A 247 9.34 -16.80 1.90
N LYS A 248 8.67 -15.98 2.73
CA LYS A 248 7.29 -16.25 3.14
C LYS A 248 6.25 -15.46 2.37
N PHE A 249 6.61 -14.35 1.76
CA PHE A 249 5.62 -13.43 1.21
C PHE A 249 5.92 -12.97 -0.22
N ILE A 250 7.19 -12.83 -0.62
CA ILE A 250 7.61 -12.43 -1.96
C ILE A 250 7.83 -13.68 -2.82
#